data_7578d120cc3f62a45a418054f410995c
#
_entry.id   7578d120cc3f62a45a418054f410995c
#
_cell.length_a   1.000
_cell.length_b   1.000
_cell.length_c   1.000
_cell.angle_alpha   90.00
_cell.angle_beta   90.00
_cell.angle_gamma   90.00
#
_symmetry.space_group_name_H-M   'P 1'
#
loop_
_entity.id
_entity.type
_entity.pdbx_description
1 polymer ?
#
loop_
_entity_poly.entity_id
_entity_poly.type
_entity_poly.pdbx_seq_one_letter_code
_entity_poly.pdbx_strand_id
1 'polypeptide(L)'
;MTAVQLPDFADELVAAMAARDTNRAEIPVIQPAEPFLDMAGEDLRRRIYLTENENGDSLCLRPEFTIPVCLGHIAGQVGTPRRYSYLGQVFRQRREGGNEFYQAGIEDLGETDTAASDARAIADAADLLGQLLPGTGLTITIGDQALFEAVVAGLGLPAGWQKRLIHAFGDDAALARMIESLASAQSSTVEESELGELIAAGDVTALAEHIGTVMEETGYSSHASRLPEEIATRLVEKTELEKTRLSDTAFAALKTFLSLDAPLSEAVDMLRGFAEDAGLASGPALELFAARVEGIKASGADLSSMRWRAAFGRPLDYYTGLVFEISANGAVLAGGGRYDRMMTLLGATEEIPAVGFSLWIDRIEAARNAKERGQ
;
A
#
# COMPACT_ATOMS: atom_id res chain seq x y z
N MET A 1 -7.88 16.63 -28.78
CA MET A 1 -7.73 16.39 -27.31
C MET A 1 -8.51 17.47 -26.61
N THR A 2 -9.54 17.10 -25.83
CA THR A 2 -10.30 18.04 -25.02
C THR A 2 -9.61 18.17 -23.68
N ALA A 3 -9.38 19.40 -23.21
CA ALA A 3 -8.82 19.61 -21.87
C ALA A 3 -9.78 19.03 -20.82
N VAL A 4 -9.22 18.37 -19.81
CA VAL A 4 -10.02 17.83 -18.68
C VAL A 4 -10.54 19.03 -17.89
N GLN A 5 -11.85 19.17 -17.83
CA GLN A 5 -12.51 20.26 -17.11
C GLN A 5 -12.75 19.87 -15.66
N LEU A 6 -12.78 20.86 -14.79
CA LEU A 6 -13.21 20.69 -13.41
C LEU A 6 -14.72 20.36 -13.41
N PRO A 7 -15.17 19.33 -12.68
CA PRO A 7 -16.58 18.98 -12.66
C PRO A 7 -17.43 20.06 -11.96
N ASP A 8 -18.71 20.15 -12.31
CA ASP A 8 -19.63 21.16 -11.77
C ASP A 8 -19.79 21.10 -10.24
N PHE A 9 -19.56 19.93 -9.65
CA PHE A 9 -19.61 19.72 -8.19
C PHE A 9 -18.30 20.03 -7.45
N ALA A 10 -17.30 20.56 -8.11
CA ALA A 10 -15.98 20.81 -7.51
C ALA A 10 -16.03 21.76 -6.32
N ASP A 11 -16.79 22.85 -6.43
CA ASP A 11 -16.93 23.84 -5.34
C ASP A 11 -17.66 23.24 -4.14
N GLU A 12 -18.71 22.43 -4.39
CA GLU A 12 -19.43 21.68 -3.35
C GLU A 12 -18.48 20.72 -2.60
N LEU A 13 -17.67 19.96 -3.34
CA LEU A 13 -16.69 19.04 -2.76
C LEU A 13 -15.62 19.77 -1.93
N VAL A 14 -15.10 20.90 -2.42
CA VAL A 14 -14.12 21.72 -1.69
C VAL A 14 -14.72 22.26 -0.39
N ALA A 15 -15.94 22.76 -0.43
CA ALA A 15 -16.64 23.24 0.76
C ALA A 15 -16.90 22.10 1.76
N ALA A 16 -17.31 20.92 1.27
CA ALA A 16 -17.54 19.75 2.10
C ALA A 16 -16.26 19.25 2.78
N MET A 17 -15.11 19.25 2.08
CA MET A 17 -13.82 18.91 2.67
C MET A 17 -13.38 19.97 3.71
N ALA A 18 -13.57 21.25 3.43
CA ALA A 18 -13.24 22.33 4.36
C ALA A 18 -14.05 22.26 5.66
N ALA A 19 -15.33 21.85 5.58
CA ALA A 19 -16.18 21.64 6.76
C ALA A 19 -15.71 20.51 7.70
N ARG A 20 -14.67 19.74 7.31
CA ARG A 20 -14.03 18.67 8.08
C ARG A 20 -12.72 19.10 8.73
N ASP A 21 -12.56 20.38 9.03
CA ASP A 21 -11.35 20.98 9.63
C ASP A 21 -10.07 20.67 8.85
N THR A 22 -10.15 20.70 7.53
CA THR A 22 -8.98 20.49 6.67
C THR A 22 -8.38 21.82 6.20
N ASN A 23 -7.06 21.82 6.04
CA ASN A 23 -6.33 22.92 5.41
C ASN A 23 -6.09 22.55 3.95
N ARG A 24 -6.46 23.43 3.04
CA ARG A 24 -6.23 23.16 1.62
C ARG A 24 -4.73 23.13 1.32
N ALA A 25 -4.27 22.04 0.74
CA ALA A 25 -2.90 21.90 0.24
C ALA A 25 -2.82 22.35 -1.21
N GLU A 26 -1.92 23.29 -1.49
CA GLU A 26 -1.60 23.72 -2.84
C GLU A 26 -0.29 23.07 -3.27
N ILE A 27 -0.36 22.12 -4.17
CA ILE A 27 0.76 21.30 -4.60
C ILE A 27 1.09 21.62 -6.06
N PRO A 28 2.33 22.00 -6.39
CA PRO A 28 2.76 22.21 -7.76
C PRO A 28 2.59 20.95 -8.64
N VAL A 29 2.37 21.16 -9.94
CA VAL A 29 2.22 20.05 -10.90
C VAL A 29 3.54 19.32 -11.11
N ILE A 30 4.64 20.05 -11.22
CA ILE A 30 5.98 19.50 -11.38
C ILE A 30 6.55 19.19 -9.99
N GLN A 31 7.01 17.98 -9.80
CA GLN A 31 7.54 17.45 -8.54
C GLN A 31 8.90 16.79 -8.75
N PRO A 32 9.76 16.68 -7.70
CA PRO A 32 10.89 15.76 -7.72
C PRO A 32 10.42 14.34 -7.99
N ALA A 33 11.10 13.61 -8.87
CA ALA A 33 10.68 12.25 -9.24
C ALA A 33 11.07 11.20 -8.19
N GLU A 34 12.18 11.38 -7.51
CA GLU A 34 12.77 10.41 -6.57
C GLU A 34 11.80 9.91 -5.51
N PRO A 35 11.05 10.75 -4.75
CA PRO A 35 10.12 10.25 -3.73
C PRO A 35 9.04 9.32 -4.29
N PHE A 36 8.58 9.58 -5.51
CA PHE A 36 7.60 8.72 -6.16
C PHE A 36 8.21 7.42 -6.69
N LEU A 37 9.43 7.48 -7.22
CA LEU A 37 10.14 6.30 -7.71
C LEU A 37 10.54 5.35 -6.59
N ASP A 38 10.81 5.86 -5.40
CA ASP A 38 11.21 5.06 -4.24
C ASP A 38 10.01 4.42 -3.53
N MET A 39 8.87 5.11 -3.47
CA MET A 39 7.72 4.69 -2.68
C MET A 39 6.55 4.15 -3.50
N ALA A 40 6.49 4.47 -4.78
CA ALA A 40 5.47 3.92 -5.65
C ALA A 40 5.74 2.45 -5.93
N GLY A 41 4.76 1.60 -5.72
CA GLY A 41 4.79 0.22 -6.20
C GLY A 41 5.06 0.18 -7.71
N GLU A 42 5.54 -0.95 -8.19
CA GLU A 42 6.02 -1.13 -9.57
C GLU A 42 4.98 -0.68 -10.63
N ASP A 43 3.69 -0.87 -10.35
CA ASP A 43 2.62 -0.48 -11.27
C ASP A 43 2.51 1.05 -11.41
N LEU A 44 2.59 1.81 -10.33
CA LEU A 44 2.56 3.28 -10.41
C LEU A 44 3.85 3.83 -10.99
N ARG A 45 5.02 3.26 -10.61
CA ARG A 45 6.34 3.67 -11.13
C ARG A 45 6.39 3.67 -12.65
N ARG A 46 5.83 2.65 -13.32
CA ARG A 46 5.78 2.54 -14.79
C ARG A 46 4.86 3.55 -15.46
N ARG A 47 4.01 4.23 -14.69
CA ARG A 47 2.99 5.15 -15.20
C ARG A 47 3.34 6.62 -14.99
N ILE A 48 4.47 6.92 -14.36
CA ILE A 48 4.91 8.27 -14.07
C ILE A 48 5.42 8.94 -15.35
N TYR A 49 5.03 10.20 -15.57
CA TYR A 49 5.61 11.06 -16.60
C TYR A 49 6.86 11.73 -16.06
N LEU A 50 8.03 11.27 -16.50
CA LEU A 50 9.32 11.82 -16.10
C LEU A 50 9.77 12.94 -17.04
N THR A 51 10.50 13.91 -16.50
CA THR A 51 11.18 14.99 -17.18
C THR A 51 12.45 15.37 -16.44
N GLU A 52 13.22 16.34 -16.96
CA GLU A 52 14.43 16.86 -16.33
C GLU A 52 14.40 18.39 -16.39
N ASN A 53 15.05 19.04 -15.43
CA ASN A 53 15.30 20.47 -15.47
C ASN A 53 16.66 20.76 -16.16
N GLU A 54 17.01 22.05 -16.29
CA GLU A 54 18.26 22.48 -16.92
C GLU A 54 19.52 22.02 -16.19
N ASN A 55 19.42 21.64 -14.91
CA ASN A 55 20.51 21.13 -14.10
C ASN A 55 20.67 19.61 -14.17
N GLY A 56 19.74 18.91 -14.86
CA GLY A 56 19.71 17.45 -14.93
C GLY A 56 19.00 16.78 -13.73
N ASP A 57 18.29 17.55 -12.90
CA ASP A 57 17.51 16.95 -11.81
C ASP A 57 16.28 16.22 -12.38
N SER A 58 16.04 15.01 -11.89
CA SER A 58 14.90 14.20 -12.32
C SER A 58 13.60 14.73 -11.70
N LEU A 59 12.67 15.09 -12.56
CA LEU A 59 11.37 15.62 -12.20
C LEU A 59 10.24 14.74 -12.78
N CYS A 60 9.03 14.93 -12.28
CA CYS A 60 7.84 14.27 -12.83
C CYS A 60 6.62 15.19 -12.82
N LEU A 61 5.63 14.89 -13.65
CA LEU A 61 4.28 15.39 -13.46
C LEU A 61 3.64 14.64 -12.30
N ARG A 62 3.09 15.38 -11.33
CA ARG A 62 2.46 14.85 -10.12
C ARG A 62 1.53 13.66 -10.41
N PRO A 63 1.88 12.41 -9.99
CA PRO A 63 1.04 11.25 -10.24
C PRO A 63 -0.06 11.06 -9.18
N GLU A 64 0.08 11.69 -8.01
CA GLU A 64 -0.84 11.63 -6.86
C GLU A 64 -0.55 12.79 -5.90
N PHE A 65 -1.29 12.90 -4.80
CA PHE A 65 -1.17 14.02 -3.86
C PHE A 65 -0.59 13.65 -2.50
N THR A 66 -0.66 12.40 -2.05
CA THR A 66 -0.28 11.99 -0.70
C THR A 66 1.19 12.29 -0.40
N ILE A 67 2.12 11.85 -1.27
CA ILE A 67 3.55 12.09 -1.11
C ILE A 67 3.86 13.60 -1.05
N PRO A 68 3.40 14.45 -2.01
CA PRO A 68 3.67 15.88 -1.95
C PRO A 68 3.07 16.58 -0.73
N VAL A 69 1.90 16.16 -0.26
CA VAL A 69 1.29 16.72 0.97
C VAL A 69 2.17 16.40 2.17
N CYS A 70 2.63 15.14 2.30
CA CYS A 70 3.54 14.73 3.37
C CYS A 70 4.87 15.49 3.31
N LEU A 71 5.50 15.62 2.13
CA LEU A 71 6.72 16.40 1.93
C LEU A 71 6.52 17.87 2.33
N GLY A 72 5.41 18.47 1.92
CA GLY A 72 5.07 19.85 2.29
C GLY A 72 4.88 20.03 3.80
N HIS A 73 4.27 19.07 4.48
CA HIS A 73 4.11 19.05 5.93
C HIS A 73 5.47 18.98 6.64
N ILE A 74 6.35 18.04 6.23
CA ILE A 74 7.68 17.86 6.80
C ILE A 74 8.54 19.10 6.57
N ALA A 75 8.62 19.61 5.34
CA ALA A 75 9.42 20.78 4.98
C ALA A 75 8.94 22.05 5.68
N GLY A 76 7.63 22.19 5.87
CA GLY A 76 7.02 23.31 6.59
C GLY A 76 7.16 23.25 8.09
N GLN A 77 7.68 22.15 8.67
CA GLN A 77 7.76 21.90 10.11
C GLN A 77 6.43 22.19 10.82
N VAL A 78 5.33 21.79 10.20
CA VAL A 78 3.99 22.05 10.70
C VAL A 78 3.70 21.15 11.89
N GLY A 79 3.13 21.72 12.97
CA GLY A 79 2.75 20.94 14.16
C GLY A 79 1.62 19.94 13.86
N THR A 80 1.63 18.81 14.54
CA THR A 80 0.62 17.75 14.49
C THR A 80 -0.31 17.79 15.71
N PRO A 81 -1.56 17.29 15.62
CA PRO A 81 -2.19 16.73 14.41
C PRO A 81 -2.57 17.79 13.37
N ARG A 82 -2.57 17.39 12.10
CA ARG A 82 -2.93 18.29 11.01
C ARG A 82 -3.67 17.53 9.90
N ARG A 83 -4.75 18.12 9.40
CA ARG A 83 -5.53 17.55 8.30
C ARG A 83 -5.40 18.43 7.05
N TYR A 84 -5.17 17.81 5.90
CA TYR A 84 -5.05 18.48 4.61
C TYR A 84 -6.11 17.98 3.65
N SER A 85 -6.68 18.87 2.84
CA SER A 85 -7.50 18.51 1.69
C SER A 85 -6.87 18.99 0.40
N TYR A 86 -7.15 18.30 -0.68
CA TYR A 86 -6.68 18.68 -2.00
C TYR A 86 -7.74 18.37 -3.07
N LEU A 87 -7.68 19.10 -4.16
CA LEU A 87 -8.39 18.83 -5.43
C LEU A 87 -7.53 19.38 -6.56
N GLY A 88 -7.13 18.53 -7.48
CA GLY A 88 -6.32 18.93 -8.64
C GLY A 88 -6.08 17.80 -9.62
N GLN A 89 -5.44 18.14 -10.73
CA GLN A 89 -5.07 17.18 -11.76
C GLN A 89 -3.90 16.31 -11.31
N VAL A 90 -3.94 15.04 -11.69
CA VAL A 90 -2.85 14.09 -11.62
C VAL A 90 -2.61 13.46 -12.99
N PHE A 91 -1.39 12.98 -13.20
CA PHE A 91 -0.89 12.58 -14.52
C PHE A 91 -0.33 11.17 -14.44
N ARG A 92 -1.02 10.21 -15.05
CA ARG A 92 -0.57 8.80 -15.09
C ARG A 92 -0.79 8.23 -16.48
N GLN A 93 0.18 7.47 -16.98
CA GLN A 93 -0.04 6.68 -18.20
C GLN A 93 -1.11 5.62 -17.93
N ARG A 94 -2.19 5.65 -18.66
CA ARG A 94 -3.32 4.70 -18.57
C ARG A 94 -3.51 4.02 -19.91
N ARG A 95 -3.90 2.75 -19.89
CA ARG A 95 -4.25 2.01 -21.13
C ARG A 95 -5.60 2.45 -21.68
N GLU A 96 -6.51 2.83 -20.78
CA GLU A 96 -7.86 3.27 -21.10
C GLU A 96 -8.15 4.55 -20.30
N GLY A 97 -8.97 5.43 -20.88
CA GLY A 97 -9.25 6.74 -20.31
C GLY A 97 -8.17 7.79 -20.58
N GLY A 98 -8.32 8.97 -20.03
CA GLY A 98 -7.34 10.05 -20.15
C GLY A 98 -6.14 9.85 -19.21
N ASN A 99 -4.99 10.32 -19.64
CA ASN A 99 -3.76 10.32 -18.82
C ASN A 99 -3.73 11.45 -17.79
N GLU A 100 -4.63 12.41 -17.93
CA GLU A 100 -4.87 13.53 -17.03
C GLU A 100 -6.26 13.37 -16.43
N PHE A 101 -6.38 13.45 -15.13
CA PHE A 101 -7.67 13.36 -14.43
C PHE A 101 -7.60 14.07 -13.09
N TYR A 102 -8.76 14.46 -12.56
CA TYR A 102 -8.82 15.09 -11.25
C TYR A 102 -8.86 14.05 -10.12
N GLN A 103 -8.12 14.34 -9.07
CA GLN A 103 -8.12 13.62 -7.81
C GLN A 103 -8.39 14.61 -6.68
N ALA A 104 -9.22 14.23 -5.73
CA ALA A 104 -9.43 14.96 -4.48
C ALA A 104 -9.16 14.01 -3.32
N GLY A 105 -8.95 14.54 -2.12
CA GLY A 105 -8.77 13.69 -0.94
C GLY A 105 -8.47 14.46 0.32
N ILE A 106 -8.32 13.69 1.40
CA ILE A 106 -7.94 14.20 2.72
C ILE A 106 -6.79 13.33 3.25
N GLU A 107 -5.76 14.00 3.77
CA GLU A 107 -4.65 13.39 4.51
C GLU A 107 -4.71 13.86 5.96
N ASP A 108 -4.65 12.94 6.91
CA ASP A 108 -4.71 13.15 8.35
C ASP A 108 -3.37 12.73 8.97
N LEU A 109 -2.59 13.71 9.42
CA LEU A 109 -1.20 13.53 9.83
C LEU A 109 -1.06 13.83 11.32
N GLY A 110 -0.49 12.87 12.08
CA GLY A 110 -0.08 13.05 13.47
C GLY A 110 -1.18 12.83 14.51
N GLU A 111 -2.36 12.31 14.14
CA GLU A 111 -3.35 11.89 15.12
C GLU A 111 -2.89 10.61 15.82
N THR A 112 -2.72 10.67 17.14
CA THR A 112 -2.19 9.57 17.93
C THR A 112 -3.21 8.48 18.25
N ASP A 113 -4.51 8.82 18.28
CA ASP A 113 -5.57 7.81 18.27
C ASP A 113 -5.76 7.27 16.85
N THR A 114 -4.94 6.27 16.52
CA THR A 114 -4.90 5.69 15.19
C THR A 114 -6.20 4.98 14.82
N ALA A 115 -6.91 4.38 15.78
CA ALA A 115 -8.19 3.76 15.54
C ALA A 115 -9.27 4.79 15.17
N ALA A 116 -9.30 5.90 15.90
CA ALA A 116 -10.24 6.99 15.65
C ALA A 116 -9.96 7.68 14.29
N SER A 117 -8.68 7.94 13.96
CA SER A 117 -8.33 8.56 12.67
C SER A 117 -8.62 7.65 11.48
N ASP A 118 -8.40 6.34 11.60
CA ASP A 118 -8.74 5.36 10.57
C ASP A 118 -10.26 5.30 10.34
N ALA A 119 -11.04 5.23 11.42
CA ALA A 119 -12.50 5.25 11.34
C ALA A 119 -13.01 6.55 10.71
N ARG A 120 -12.45 7.69 11.08
CA ARG A 120 -12.77 9.00 10.51
C ARG A 120 -12.47 9.08 9.02
N ALA A 121 -11.33 8.54 8.57
CA ALA A 121 -10.97 8.54 7.15
C ALA A 121 -11.99 7.77 6.29
N ILE A 122 -12.46 6.61 6.76
CA ILE A 122 -13.51 5.84 6.07
C ILE A 122 -14.84 6.61 6.08
N ALA A 123 -15.23 7.15 7.25
CA ALA A 123 -16.50 7.89 7.41
C ALA A 123 -16.51 9.14 6.52
N ASP A 124 -15.41 9.91 6.49
CA ASP A 124 -15.30 11.11 5.65
C ASP A 124 -15.39 10.76 4.16
N ALA A 125 -14.70 9.70 3.72
CA ALA A 125 -14.76 9.27 2.33
C ALA A 125 -16.15 8.80 1.92
N ALA A 126 -16.81 8.01 2.78
CA ALA A 126 -18.15 7.51 2.54
C ALA A 126 -19.20 8.63 2.51
N ASP A 127 -19.10 9.57 3.46
CA ASP A 127 -20.03 10.71 3.55
C ASP A 127 -19.84 11.69 2.38
N LEU A 128 -18.62 12.01 1.97
CA LEU A 128 -18.35 12.80 0.77
C LEU A 128 -18.95 12.16 -0.48
N LEU A 129 -18.77 10.84 -0.66
CA LEU A 129 -19.37 10.12 -1.78
C LEU A 129 -20.91 10.07 -1.68
N GLY A 130 -21.44 9.90 -0.48
CA GLY A 130 -22.89 9.93 -0.24
C GLY A 130 -23.54 11.27 -0.61
N GLN A 131 -22.84 12.38 -0.33
CA GLN A 131 -23.26 13.73 -0.73
C GLN A 131 -23.20 13.91 -2.25
N LEU A 132 -22.13 13.47 -2.90
CA LEU A 132 -21.94 13.60 -4.34
C LEU A 132 -22.82 12.64 -5.15
N LEU A 133 -23.18 11.49 -4.60
CA LEU A 133 -23.96 10.42 -5.26
C LEU A 133 -25.18 10.01 -4.42
N PRO A 134 -26.10 10.93 -4.11
CA PRO A 134 -27.22 10.66 -3.20
C PRO A 134 -28.07 9.48 -3.71
N GLY A 135 -28.37 8.52 -2.82
CA GLY A 135 -29.18 7.33 -3.14
C GLY A 135 -28.47 6.28 -4.03
N THR A 136 -27.16 6.38 -4.21
CA THR A 136 -26.34 5.32 -4.84
C THR A 136 -25.87 4.35 -3.76
N GLY A 137 -26.08 3.05 -3.97
CA GLY A 137 -25.55 2.03 -3.06
C GLY A 137 -24.02 1.99 -3.12
N LEU A 138 -23.37 2.38 -2.01
CA LEU A 138 -21.93 2.28 -1.85
C LEU A 138 -21.56 0.94 -1.20
N THR A 139 -20.50 0.33 -1.66
CA THR A 139 -19.88 -0.85 -1.04
C THR A 139 -18.48 -0.50 -0.58
N ILE A 140 -18.15 -0.77 0.68
CA ILE A 140 -16.85 -0.50 1.27
C ILE A 140 -16.14 -1.82 1.53
N THR A 141 -14.98 -2.03 0.89
CA THR A 141 -14.10 -3.16 1.15
C THR A 141 -12.94 -2.70 2.01
N ILE A 142 -12.69 -3.44 3.09
CA ILE A 142 -11.66 -3.13 4.09
C ILE A 142 -10.68 -4.28 4.15
N GLY A 143 -9.39 -3.97 4.18
CA GLY A 143 -8.31 -4.88 4.49
C GLY A 143 -7.41 -4.31 5.58
N ASP A 144 -6.46 -5.10 6.04
CA ASP A 144 -5.50 -4.63 7.04
C ASP A 144 -4.15 -5.33 6.87
N GLN A 145 -3.16 -4.58 6.44
CA GLN A 145 -1.81 -5.10 6.24
C GLN A 145 -1.16 -5.52 7.56
N ALA A 146 -1.43 -4.83 8.66
CA ALA A 146 -0.86 -5.18 9.97
C ALA A 146 -1.37 -6.53 10.47
N LEU A 147 -2.62 -6.89 10.19
CA LEU A 147 -3.15 -8.23 10.46
C LEU A 147 -2.42 -9.29 9.63
N PHE A 148 -2.24 -9.05 8.33
CA PHE A 148 -1.49 -9.96 7.46
C PHE A 148 -0.05 -10.12 7.93
N GLU A 149 0.64 -9.01 8.27
CA GLU A 149 2.00 -9.04 8.82
C GLU A 149 2.07 -9.86 10.12
N ALA A 150 1.10 -9.70 11.03
CA ALA A 150 1.04 -10.46 12.28
C ALA A 150 0.86 -11.98 12.04
N VAL A 151 0.00 -12.36 11.10
CA VAL A 151 -0.17 -13.77 10.71
C VAL A 151 1.13 -14.30 10.11
N VAL A 152 1.74 -13.63 9.15
CA VAL A 152 2.99 -14.05 8.51
C VAL A 152 4.14 -14.19 9.53
N ALA A 153 4.23 -13.29 10.50
CA ALA A 153 5.22 -13.39 11.58
C ALA A 153 5.03 -14.67 12.43
N GLY A 154 3.78 -15.08 12.66
CA GLY A 154 3.44 -16.29 13.41
C GLY A 154 3.68 -17.63 12.68
N LEU A 155 3.95 -17.59 11.35
CA LEU A 155 4.13 -18.81 10.53
C LEU A 155 5.50 -19.47 10.68
N GLY A 156 6.46 -18.85 11.39
CA GLY A 156 7.81 -19.37 11.55
C GLY A 156 8.67 -19.29 10.27
N LEU A 157 8.33 -18.42 9.34
CA LEU A 157 9.09 -18.19 8.10
C LEU A 157 10.37 -17.37 8.37
N PRO A 158 11.46 -17.62 7.59
CA PRO A 158 12.60 -16.71 7.56
C PRO A 158 12.19 -15.28 7.19
N ALA A 159 12.91 -14.29 7.75
CA ALA A 159 12.60 -12.87 7.55
C ALA A 159 12.51 -12.46 6.05
N GLY A 160 13.34 -13.06 5.20
CA GLY A 160 13.30 -12.83 3.75
C GLY A 160 11.95 -13.24 3.10
N TRP A 161 11.36 -14.36 3.54
CA TRP A 161 10.03 -14.79 3.08
C TRP A 161 8.92 -13.92 3.64
N GLN A 162 9.00 -13.56 4.93
CA GLN A 162 8.04 -12.63 5.53
C GLN A 162 7.99 -11.32 4.73
N LYS A 163 9.16 -10.71 4.46
CA LYS A 163 9.28 -9.49 3.67
C LYS A 163 8.68 -9.62 2.26
N ARG A 164 8.94 -10.74 1.58
CA ARG A 164 8.38 -10.99 0.24
C ARG A 164 6.87 -11.12 0.23
N LEU A 165 6.30 -11.86 1.19
CA LEU A 165 4.84 -12.00 1.31
C LEU A 165 4.17 -10.66 1.62
N ILE A 166 4.75 -9.89 2.55
CA ILE A 166 4.24 -8.56 2.92
C ILE A 166 4.26 -7.61 1.71
N HIS A 167 5.35 -7.61 0.94
CA HIS A 167 5.46 -6.80 -0.28
C HIS A 167 4.49 -7.23 -1.40
N ALA A 168 4.12 -8.51 -1.45
CA ALA A 168 3.14 -9.02 -2.41
C ALA A 168 1.68 -8.80 -1.98
N PHE A 169 1.44 -8.34 -0.75
CA PHE A 169 0.09 -8.10 -0.25
C PHE A 169 -0.59 -6.99 -1.06
N GLY A 170 -1.75 -7.31 -1.62
CA GLY A 170 -2.47 -6.42 -2.56
C GLY A 170 -2.20 -6.71 -4.05
N ASP A 171 -1.28 -7.63 -4.37
CA ASP A 171 -1.15 -8.26 -5.69
C ASP A 171 -1.51 -9.75 -5.59
N ASP A 172 -2.76 -10.07 -5.84
CA ASP A 172 -3.30 -11.44 -5.72
C ASP A 172 -2.50 -12.46 -6.55
N ALA A 173 -2.02 -12.07 -7.72
CA ALA A 173 -1.26 -12.95 -8.61
C ALA A 173 0.17 -13.20 -8.08
N ALA A 174 0.83 -12.17 -7.56
CA ALA A 174 2.14 -12.31 -6.95
C ALA A 174 2.07 -13.14 -5.67
N LEU A 175 1.09 -12.85 -4.81
CA LEU A 175 0.86 -13.56 -3.55
C LEU A 175 0.57 -15.04 -3.80
N ALA A 176 -0.31 -15.38 -4.74
CA ALA A 176 -0.63 -16.75 -5.11
C ALA A 176 0.62 -17.53 -5.57
N ARG A 177 1.45 -16.94 -6.45
CA ARG A 177 2.71 -17.58 -6.89
C ARG A 177 3.67 -17.83 -5.73
N MET A 178 3.79 -16.90 -4.78
CA MET A 178 4.65 -17.07 -3.61
C MET A 178 4.15 -18.17 -2.70
N ILE A 179 2.84 -18.27 -2.48
CA ILE A 179 2.23 -19.33 -1.68
C ILE A 179 2.45 -20.71 -2.34
N GLU A 180 2.31 -20.82 -3.65
CA GLU A 180 2.63 -22.04 -4.39
C GLU A 180 4.11 -22.45 -4.24
N SER A 181 5.02 -21.47 -4.30
CA SER A 181 6.45 -21.73 -4.06
C SER A 181 6.73 -22.28 -2.65
N LEU A 182 5.98 -21.83 -1.65
CA LEU A 182 6.09 -22.30 -0.26
C LEU A 182 5.45 -23.67 -0.03
N ALA A 183 4.55 -24.11 -0.91
CA ALA A 183 3.92 -25.42 -0.85
C ALA A 183 4.83 -26.55 -1.34
N SER A 184 5.66 -26.25 -2.36
CA SER A 184 6.57 -27.22 -2.98
C SER A 184 8.02 -26.79 -2.75
N ALA A 185 8.83 -27.65 -2.14
CA ALA A 185 10.28 -27.43 -2.15
C ALA A 185 10.73 -27.37 -3.60
N GLN A 186 11.18 -26.21 -4.06
CA GLN A 186 11.84 -26.14 -5.36
C GLN A 186 13.19 -26.84 -5.19
N SER A 187 13.40 -27.92 -5.94
CA SER A 187 14.74 -28.46 -6.10
C SER A 187 15.56 -27.41 -6.85
N SER A 188 16.30 -26.57 -6.11
CA SER A 188 17.36 -25.79 -6.73
C SER A 188 18.33 -26.78 -7.32
N THR A 189 18.40 -26.87 -8.63
CA THR A 189 19.58 -27.43 -9.31
C THR A 189 20.71 -26.46 -9.04
N VAL A 190 21.33 -26.61 -7.88
CA VAL A 190 22.65 -26.01 -7.64
C VAL A 190 23.53 -26.71 -8.66
N GLU A 191 24.01 -25.97 -9.66
CA GLU A 191 24.97 -26.52 -10.61
C GLU A 191 26.14 -27.13 -9.83
N GLU A 192 26.62 -28.30 -10.27
CA GLU A 192 27.85 -28.94 -9.73
C GLU A 192 29.02 -28.04 -10.11
N SER A 193 29.22 -26.95 -9.38
CA SER A 193 30.25 -25.94 -9.55
C SER A 193 30.78 -25.55 -8.17
N GLU A 194 32.04 -25.13 -8.09
CA GLU A 194 32.63 -24.60 -6.86
C GLU A 194 31.79 -23.49 -6.24
N LEU A 195 31.22 -22.61 -7.07
CA LEU A 195 30.25 -21.57 -6.65
C LEU A 195 29.01 -22.18 -6.02
N GLY A 196 28.50 -23.26 -6.60
CA GLY A 196 27.31 -23.96 -6.10
C GLY A 196 27.56 -24.59 -4.73
N GLU A 197 28.76 -25.19 -4.50
CA GLU A 197 29.13 -25.77 -3.22
C GLU A 197 29.24 -24.70 -2.12
N LEU A 198 29.87 -23.55 -2.42
CA LEU A 198 30.00 -22.43 -1.48
C LEU A 198 28.64 -21.83 -1.11
N ILE A 199 27.74 -21.68 -2.08
CA ILE A 199 26.35 -21.22 -1.84
C ILE A 199 25.63 -22.24 -0.96
N ALA A 200 25.76 -23.53 -1.24
CA ALA A 200 25.09 -24.58 -0.49
C ALA A 200 25.59 -24.69 0.96
N ALA A 201 26.89 -24.40 1.19
CA ALA A 201 27.48 -24.34 2.52
C ALA A 201 27.05 -23.11 3.35
N GLY A 202 26.55 -22.06 2.69
CA GLY A 202 26.13 -20.82 3.36
C GLY A 202 27.31 -19.98 3.87
N ASP A 203 28.52 -20.25 3.41
CA ASP A 203 29.74 -19.52 3.82
C ASP A 203 29.84 -18.21 3.02
N VAL A 204 29.23 -17.15 3.55
CA VAL A 204 29.23 -15.82 2.94
C VAL A 204 30.66 -15.30 2.72
N THR A 205 31.59 -15.58 3.63
CA THR A 205 32.97 -15.08 3.54
C THR A 205 33.71 -15.73 2.39
N ALA A 206 33.74 -17.06 2.33
CA ALA A 206 34.37 -17.79 1.24
C ALA A 206 33.71 -17.49 -0.12
N LEU A 207 32.39 -17.34 -0.14
CA LEU A 207 31.68 -16.98 -1.34
C LEU A 207 32.00 -15.54 -1.81
N ALA A 208 32.16 -14.59 -0.90
CA ALA A 208 32.58 -13.22 -1.22
C ALA A 208 34.01 -13.16 -1.79
N GLU A 209 34.96 -13.94 -1.21
CA GLU A 209 36.32 -14.07 -1.73
C GLU A 209 36.32 -14.63 -3.16
N HIS A 210 35.54 -15.70 -3.40
CA HIS A 210 35.41 -16.29 -4.73
C HIS A 210 34.83 -15.30 -5.75
N ILE A 211 33.74 -14.58 -5.39
CA ILE A 211 33.11 -13.55 -6.24
C ILE A 211 34.11 -12.42 -6.51
N GLY A 212 34.85 -11.96 -5.50
CA GLY A 212 35.90 -10.94 -5.66
C GLY A 212 36.94 -11.35 -6.70
N THR A 213 37.44 -12.58 -6.64
CA THR A 213 38.39 -13.14 -7.60
C THR A 213 37.83 -13.15 -9.03
N VAL A 214 36.61 -13.63 -9.20
CA VAL A 214 35.92 -13.65 -10.52
C VAL A 214 35.72 -12.24 -11.07
N MET A 215 35.36 -11.26 -10.20
CA MET A 215 35.21 -9.86 -10.61
C MET A 215 36.55 -9.26 -11.06
N GLU A 216 37.64 -9.53 -10.37
CA GLU A 216 39.00 -9.09 -10.77
C GLU A 216 39.43 -9.70 -12.11
N GLU A 217 39.23 -11.00 -12.30
CA GLU A 217 39.57 -11.71 -13.54
C GLU A 217 38.75 -11.23 -14.76
N THR A 218 37.49 -10.85 -14.53
CA THR A 218 36.59 -10.37 -15.58
C THR A 218 36.63 -8.86 -15.81
N GLY A 219 37.44 -8.13 -15.02
CA GLY A 219 37.62 -6.68 -15.14
C GLY A 219 36.41 -5.85 -14.65
N TYR A 220 35.54 -6.47 -13.86
CA TYR A 220 34.43 -5.74 -13.21
C TYR A 220 34.97 -4.90 -12.03
N SER A 221 34.75 -3.60 -12.08
CA SER A 221 35.16 -2.69 -11.02
C SER A 221 34.21 -2.75 -9.83
N SER A 222 34.73 -3.01 -8.62
CA SER A 222 33.98 -2.92 -7.36
C SER A 222 33.40 -1.50 -7.08
N HIS A 223 33.91 -0.47 -7.77
CA HIS A 223 33.38 0.90 -7.66
C HIS A 223 32.18 1.20 -8.57
N ALA A 224 31.92 0.33 -9.55
CA ALA A 224 30.80 0.49 -10.51
C ALA A 224 29.70 -0.56 -10.30
N SER A 225 29.87 -1.49 -9.36
CA SER A 225 28.93 -2.58 -9.10
C SER A 225 28.75 -2.81 -7.59
N ARG A 226 27.86 -3.73 -7.23
CA ARG A 226 27.67 -4.16 -5.83
C ARG A 226 28.94 -4.82 -5.29
N LEU A 227 29.18 -4.66 -3.99
CA LEU A 227 30.30 -5.30 -3.32
C LEU A 227 30.17 -6.84 -3.35
N PRO A 228 31.31 -7.59 -3.43
CA PRO A 228 31.30 -9.06 -3.39
C PRO A 228 30.51 -9.63 -2.20
N GLU A 229 30.64 -9.03 -1.02
CA GLU A 229 29.92 -9.41 0.20
C GLU A 229 28.41 -9.25 0.08
N GLU A 230 27.95 -8.20 -0.59
CA GLU A 230 26.52 -7.98 -0.84
C GLU A 230 25.96 -9.03 -1.81
N ILE A 231 26.74 -9.37 -2.84
CA ILE A 231 26.36 -10.41 -3.82
C ILE A 231 26.31 -11.76 -3.13
N ALA A 232 27.33 -12.12 -2.34
CA ALA A 232 27.42 -13.36 -1.60
C ALA A 232 26.24 -13.53 -0.63
N THR A 233 25.98 -12.52 0.18
CA THR A 233 24.85 -12.51 1.13
C THR A 233 23.52 -12.75 0.40
N ARG A 234 23.27 -12.06 -0.71
CA ARG A 234 22.05 -12.23 -1.48
C ARG A 234 21.90 -13.60 -2.14
N LEU A 235 23.02 -14.21 -2.58
CA LEU A 235 23.00 -15.55 -3.16
C LEU A 235 22.66 -16.61 -2.10
N VAL A 236 23.27 -16.52 -0.92
CA VAL A 236 22.97 -17.41 0.21
C VAL A 236 21.51 -17.24 0.64
N GLU A 237 21.08 -16.01 0.90
CA GLU A 237 19.68 -15.72 1.25
C GLU A 237 18.69 -16.25 0.20
N LYS A 238 18.97 -16.06 -1.09
CA LYS A 238 18.14 -16.57 -2.18
C LYS A 238 18.01 -18.09 -2.12
N THR A 239 19.12 -18.79 -1.92
CA THR A 239 19.14 -20.26 -1.87
C THR A 239 18.43 -20.80 -0.61
N GLU A 240 18.59 -20.15 0.53
CA GLU A 240 17.83 -20.49 1.75
C GLU A 240 16.34 -20.30 1.53
N LEU A 241 15.95 -19.21 0.87
CA LEU A 241 14.55 -18.94 0.55
C LEU A 241 13.97 -20.00 -0.42
N GLU A 242 14.75 -20.44 -1.42
CA GLU A 242 14.34 -21.49 -2.37
C GLU A 242 14.15 -22.86 -1.68
N LYS A 243 14.94 -23.17 -0.64
CA LYS A 243 14.82 -24.39 0.18
C LYS A 243 13.71 -24.31 1.21
N THR A 244 13.19 -23.11 1.52
CA THR A 244 12.20 -22.92 2.56
C THR A 244 10.85 -23.49 2.13
N ARG A 245 10.25 -24.30 2.98
CA ARG A 245 8.89 -24.80 2.87
C ARG A 245 8.12 -24.50 4.16
N LEU A 246 6.88 -24.08 4.03
CA LEU A 246 5.98 -24.03 5.16
C LEU A 246 5.63 -25.45 5.64
N SER A 247 5.47 -25.61 6.95
CA SER A 247 4.81 -26.81 7.48
C SER A 247 3.38 -26.88 6.94
N ASP A 248 2.83 -28.07 6.85
CA ASP A 248 1.46 -28.25 6.35
C ASP A 248 0.44 -27.48 7.21
N THR A 249 0.68 -27.35 8.52
CA THR A 249 -0.13 -26.56 9.43
C THR A 249 -0.04 -25.07 9.15
N ALA A 250 1.17 -24.52 9.00
CA ALA A 250 1.39 -23.10 8.70
C ALA A 250 0.84 -22.73 7.32
N PHE A 251 1.00 -23.62 6.33
CA PHE A 251 0.44 -23.45 5.00
C PHE A 251 -1.10 -23.42 5.03
N ALA A 252 -1.73 -24.35 5.76
CA ALA A 252 -3.18 -24.37 5.95
C ALA A 252 -3.67 -23.09 6.65
N ALA A 253 -2.98 -22.65 7.70
CA ALA A 253 -3.31 -21.42 8.41
C ALA A 253 -3.25 -20.18 7.48
N LEU A 254 -2.19 -20.04 6.68
CA LEU A 254 -2.06 -18.93 5.73
C LEU A 254 -3.20 -18.94 4.69
N LYS A 255 -3.52 -20.09 4.12
CA LYS A 255 -4.63 -20.24 3.16
C LYS A 255 -5.97 -19.93 3.79
N THR A 256 -6.21 -20.44 5.00
CA THR A 256 -7.44 -20.17 5.76
C THR A 256 -7.57 -18.67 6.00
N PHE A 257 -6.53 -18.01 6.52
CA PHE A 257 -6.54 -16.56 6.73
C PHE A 257 -6.93 -15.82 5.44
N LEU A 258 -6.23 -16.05 4.34
CA LEU A 258 -6.47 -15.36 3.08
C LEU A 258 -7.86 -15.62 2.47
N SER A 259 -8.53 -16.71 2.89
CA SER A 259 -9.90 -16.99 2.48
C SER A 259 -10.98 -16.31 3.33
N LEU A 260 -10.59 -15.67 4.46
CA LEU A 260 -11.55 -14.99 5.32
C LEU A 260 -12.16 -13.77 4.62
N ASP A 261 -13.47 -13.71 4.61
CA ASP A 261 -14.28 -12.68 3.97
C ASP A 261 -15.62 -12.58 4.71
N ALA A 262 -15.89 -11.46 5.38
CA ALA A 262 -17.06 -11.30 6.25
C ALA A 262 -17.64 -9.89 6.20
N PRO A 263 -18.92 -9.70 6.55
CA PRO A 263 -19.42 -8.39 6.96
C PRO A 263 -18.53 -7.81 8.07
N LEU A 264 -18.29 -6.51 8.05
CA LEU A 264 -17.39 -5.89 9.03
C LEU A 264 -17.82 -6.11 10.48
N SER A 265 -19.15 -6.20 10.71
CA SER A 265 -19.74 -6.49 12.03
C SER A 265 -19.35 -7.86 12.60
N GLU A 266 -18.94 -8.81 11.77
CA GLU A 266 -18.59 -10.20 12.14
C GLU A 266 -17.07 -10.45 12.07
N ALA A 267 -16.32 -9.52 11.47
CA ALA A 267 -14.90 -9.72 11.15
C ALA A 267 -14.03 -9.94 12.38
N VAL A 268 -14.27 -9.22 13.48
CA VAL A 268 -13.49 -9.33 14.72
C VAL A 268 -13.65 -10.72 15.35
N ASP A 269 -14.88 -11.23 15.44
CA ASP A 269 -15.14 -12.54 16.03
C ASP A 269 -14.59 -13.66 15.13
N MET A 270 -14.71 -13.51 13.81
CA MET A 270 -14.11 -14.44 12.84
C MET A 270 -12.59 -14.49 12.98
N LEU A 271 -11.93 -13.33 13.14
CA LEU A 271 -10.48 -13.26 13.34
C LEU A 271 -10.03 -13.87 14.67
N ARG A 272 -10.79 -13.67 15.75
CA ARG A 272 -10.51 -14.31 17.04
C ARG A 272 -10.59 -15.85 16.95
N GLY A 273 -11.66 -16.36 16.34
CA GLY A 273 -11.80 -17.81 16.11
C GLY A 273 -10.66 -18.37 15.27
N PHE A 274 -10.30 -17.68 14.18
CA PHE A 274 -9.14 -18.07 13.36
C PHE A 274 -7.83 -18.10 14.16
N ALA A 275 -7.57 -17.09 14.98
CA ALA A 275 -6.34 -17.02 15.78
C ALA A 275 -6.25 -18.15 16.80
N GLU A 276 -7.37 -18.50 17.46
CA GLU A 276 -7.46 -19.66 18.38
C GLU A 276 -7.20 -20.98 17.64
N ASP A 277 -7.87 -21.23 16.51
CA ASP A 277 -7.74 -22.46 15.73
C ASP A 277 -6.33 -22.64 15.13
N ALA A 278 -5.71 -21.55 14.72
CA ALA A 278 -4.36 -21.54 14.16
C ALA A 278 -3.24 -21.53 15.22
N GLY A 279 -3.59 -21.42 16.51
CA GLY A 279 -2.61 -21.27 17.60
C GLY A 279 -1.77 -20.00 17.51
N LEU A 280 -2.30 -18.96 16.88
CA LEU A 280 -1.67 -17.65 16.74
C LEU A 280 -2.11 -16.76 17.92
N ALA A 281 -1.17 -15.98 18.45
CA ALA A 281 -1.52 -15.01 19.49
C ALA A 281 -2.41 -13.90 18.92
N SER A 282 -3.52 -13.61 19.60
CA SER A 282 -4.30 -12.38 19.37
C SER A 282 -3.41 -11.19 19.73
N GLY A 283 -2.66 -10.67 18.79
CA GLY A 283 -1.67 -9.63 19.03
C GLY A 283 -2.26 -8.22 18.95
N PRO A 284 -1.42 -7.20 19.17
CA PRO A 284 -1.82 -5.80 19.09
C PRO A 284 -2.53 -5.40 17.80
N ALA A 285 -2.23 -6.09 16.67
CA ALA A 285 -2.88 -5.85 15.38
C ALA A 285 -4.39 -6.17 15.42
N LEU A 286 -4.78 -7.27 16.06
CA LEU A 286 -6.19 -7.64 16.20
C LEU A 286 -6.94 -6.69 17.14
N GLU A 287 -6.32 -6.29 18.26
CA GLU A 287 -6.92 -5.32 19.18
C GLU A 287 -7.10 -3.95 18.52
N LEU A 288 -6.12 -3.50 17.73
CA LEU A 288 -6.23 -2.26 16.96
C LEU A 288 -7.32 -2.36 15.88
N PHE A 289 -7.41 -3.50 15.19
CA PHE A 289 -8.48 -3.73 14.23
C PHE A 289 -9.86 -3.70 14.91
N ALA A 290 -10.01 -4.33 16.07
CA ALA A 290 -11.25 -4.30 16.83
C ALA A 290 -11.62 -2.87 17.27
N ALA A 291 -10.66 -2.08 17.74
CA ALA A 291 -10.88 -0.67 18.09
C ALA A 291 -11.32 0.17 16.87
N ARG A 292 -10.78 -0.08 15.69
CA ARG A 292 -11.21 0.55 14.42
C ARG A 292 -12.66 0.23 14.08
N VAL A 293 -13.05 -1.05 14.19
CA VAL A 293 -14.44 -1.48 13.92
C VAL A 293 -15.41 -0.79 14.88
N GLU A 294 -15.08 -0.70 16.17
CA GLU A 294 -15.89 0.03 17.14
C GLU A 294 -15.93 1.55 16.84
N GLY A 295 -14.82 2.14 16.43
CA GLY A 295 -14.76 3.55 16.00
C GLY A 295 -15.65 3.83 14.79
N ILE A 296 -15.61 2.96 13.77
CA ILE A 296 -16.49 3.07 12.59
C ILE A 296 -17.96 2.97 13.00
N LYS A 297 -18.30 2.01 13.88
CA LYS A 297 -19.65 1.85 14.39
C LYS A 297 -20.12 3.09 15.19
N ALA A 298 -19.23 3.64 16.03
CA ALA A 298 -19.53 4.84 16.82
C ALA A 298 -19.73 6.10 15.96
N SER A 299 -19.14 6.17 14.77
CA SER A 299 -19.36 7.27 13.80
C SER A 299 -20.79 7.28 13.20
N GLY A 300 -21.58 6.23 13.44
CA GLY A 300 -22.92 6.08 12.85
C GLY A 300 -22.91 5.57 11.41
N ALA A 301 -21.75 5.12 10.89
CA ALA A 301 -21.64 4.57 9.54
C ALA A 301 -22.42 3.24 9.41
N ASP A 302 -23.01 3.01 8.25
CA ASP A 302 -23.75 1.77 7.96
C ASP A 302 -22.79 0.60 7.70
N LEU A 303 -22.57 -0.21 8.74
CA LEU A 303 -21.72 -1.41 8.64
C LEU A 303 -22.24 -2.47 7.65
N SER A 304 -23.53 -2.43 7.29
CA SER A 304 -24.10 -3.41 6.34
C SER A 304 -23.54 -3.26 4.92
N SER A 305 -23.05 -2.07 4.59
CA SER A 305 -22.37 -1.76 3.33
C SER A 305 -20.86 -2.08 3.35
N MET A 306 -20.33 -2.52 4.50
CA MET A 306 -18.90 -2.73 4.73
C MET A 306 -18.55 -4.21 4.84
N ARG A 307 -17.50 -4.58 4.14
CA ARG A 307 -17.01 -5.94 4.10
C ARG A 307 -15.51 -5.99 4.35
N TRP A 308 -15.09 -6.79 5.32
CA TRP A 308 -13.67 -7.07 5.53
C TRP A 308 -13.24 -8.30 4.75
N ARG A 309 -12.10 -8.22 4.08
CA ARG A 309 -11.48 -9.31 3.35
C ARG A 309 -9.99 -9.40 3.72
N ALA A 310 -9.59 -10.56 4.24
CA ALA A 310 -8.21 -10.78 4.69
C ALA A 310 -7.16 -10.64 3.57
N ALA A 311 -7.50 -11.05 2.35
CA ALA A 311 -6.61 -10.93 1.20
C ALA A 311 -6.64 -9.54 0.54
N PHE A 312 -7.50 -8.64 1.00
CA PHE A 312 -7.62 -7.32 0.38
C PHE A 312 -6.47 -6.41 0.83
N GLY A 313 -5.61 -6.07 -0.11
CA GLY A 313 -4.56 -5.05 0.01
C GLY A 313 -4.66 -4.06 -1.14
N ARG A 314 -3.80 -3.05 -1.11
CA ARG A 314 -3.67 -2.10 -2.22
C ARG A 314 -2.23 -2.15 -2.75
N PRO A 315 -2.02 -2.09 -4.07
CA PRO A 315 -0.69 -2.25 -4.68
C PRO A 315 0.15 -0.96 -4.54
N LEU A 316 0.29 -0.47 -3.31
CA LEU A 316 1.11 0.67 -2.94
C LEU A 316 1.95 0.28 -1.73
N ASP A 317 3.26 0.28 -1.90
CA ASP A 317 4.22 -0.28 -0.94
C ASP A 317 4.32 0.49 0.39
N TYR A 318 3.68 1.64 0.47
CA TYR A 318 3.74 2.50 1.65
C TYR A 318 2.66 2.23 2.71
N TYR A 319 1.63 1.43 2.44
CA TYR A 319 0.62 1.12 3.45
C TYR A 319 1.18 0.26 4.58
N THR A 320 0.71 0.53 5.81
CA THR A 320 1.22 -0.09 7.04
C THR A 320 0.14 -0.67 7.96
N GLY A 321 -1.11 -0.53 7.59
CA GLY A 321 -2.24 -0.98 8.40
C GLY A 321 -3.52 -1.06 7.59
N LEU A 322 -4.58 -0.43 8.09
CA LEU A 322 -5.86 -0.34 7.41
C LEU A 322 -5.70 0.10 5.96
N VAL A 323 -6.41 -0.57 5.07
CA VAL A 323 -6.65 -0.15 3.68
C VAL A 323 -8.13 -0.29 3.36
N PHE A 324 -8.66 0.59 2.50
CA PHE A 324 -10.04 0.48 2.09
C PHE A 324 -10.27 0.99 0.66
N GLU A 325 -11.34 0.52 0.06
CA GLU A 325 -11.91 1.03 -1.19
C GLU A 325 -13.42 1.19 -1.07
N ILE A 326 -13.94 2.25 -1.69
CA ILE A 326 -15.37 2.49 -1.80
C ILE A 326 -15.74 2.41 -3.28
N SER A 327 -16.69 1.57 -3.58
CA SER A 327 -17.15 1.32 -4.95
C SER A 327 -18.67 1.48 -5.08
N ALA A 328 -19.09 1.78 -6.29
CA ALA A 328 -20.49 1.75 -6.70
C ALA A 328 -20.60 1.23 -8.13
N ASN A 329 -21.59 0.38 -8.40
CA ASN A 329 -21.84 -0.19 -9.73
C ASN A 329 -20.59 -0.84 -10.37
N GLY A 330 -19.71 -1.46 -9.56
CA GLY A 330 -18.49 -2.10 -10.03
C GLY A 330 -17.32 -1.16 -10.28
N ALA A 331 -17.47 0.16 -10.11
CA ALA A 331 -16.39 1.13 -10.23
C ALA A 331 -15.87 1.55 -8.86
N VAL A 332 -14.55 1.52 -8.66
CA VAL A 332 -13.91 2.07 -7.45
C VAL A 332 -13.88 3.59 -7.56
N LEU A 333 -14.51 4.27 -6.59
CA LEU A 333 -14.68 5.73 -6.54
C LEU A 333 -13.72 6.40 -5.56
N ALA A 334 -13.37 5.70 -4.48
CA ALA A 334 -12.41 6.16 -3.48
C ALA A 334 -11.53 5.02 -2.99
N GLY A 335 -10.38 5.36 -2.47
CA GLY A 335 -9.52 4.43 -1.79
C GLY A 335 -8.48 5.11 -0.93
N GLY A 336 -8.13 4.47 0.17
CA GLY A 336 -7.23 5.03 1.17
C GLY A 336 -6.66 3.99 2.10
N GLY A 337 -5.97 4.45 3.12
CA GLY A 337 -5.40 3.63 4.17
C GLY A 337 -4.34 4.34 4.99
N ARG A 338 -3.75 3.61 5.93
CA ARG A 338 -2.71 4.07 6.86
C ARG A 338 -1.31 3.85 6.27
N TYR A 339 -0.43 4.85 6.43
CA TYR A 339 0.90 4.85 5.81
C TYR A 339 1.99 5.49 6.70
N ASP A 340 2.02 5.17 7.98
CA ASP A 340 2.90 5.79 8.98
C ASP A 340 4.38 5.74 8.59
N ARG A 341 4.88 4.59 8.09
CA ARG A 341 6.29 4.43 7.67
C ARG A 341 6.71 5.39 6.55
N MET A 342 5.78 5.82 5.71
CA MET A 342 6.09 6.74 4.63
C MET A 342 6.62 8.08 5.15
N MET A 343 6.10 8.58 6.26
CA MET A 343 6.55 9.85 6.84
C MET A 343 8.04 9.82 7.18
N THR A 344 8.51 8.75 7.83
CA THR A 344 9.93 8.57 8.16
C THR A 344 10.79 8.40 6.90
N LEU A 345 10.32 7.64 5.90
CA LEU A 345 11.01 7.46 4.62
C LEU A 345 11.14 8.76 3.83
N LEU A 346 10.17 9.70 3.99
CA LEU A 346 10.22 11.05 3.42
C LEU A 346 11.08 12.03 4.22
N GLY A 347 11.68 11.59 5.32
CA GLY A 347 12.64 12.39 6.11
C GLY A 347 12.05 13.03 7.35
N ALA A 348 10.89 12.61 7.84
CA ALA A 348 10.40 13.02 9.14
C ALA A 348 11.35 12.52 10.24
N THR A 349 11.71 13.39 11.19
CA THR A 349 12.61 13.07 12.30
C THR A 349 11.93 12.31 13.44
N GLU A 350 10.60 12.33 13.47
CA GLU A 350 9.75 11.67 14.45
C GLU A 350 8.73 10.79 13.71
N GLU A 351 8.19 9.79 14.40
CA GLU A 351 7.09 9.00 13.90
C GLU A 351 5.82 9.86 13.86
N ILE A 352 5.24 9.99 12.67
CA ILE A 352 4.00 10.73 12.45
C ILE A 352 2.96 9.74 11.94
N PRO A 353 1.97 9.33 12.76
CA PRO A 353 0.87 8.52 12.29
C PRO A 353 0.16 9.21 11.11
N ALA A 354 -0.12 8.47 10.05
CA ALA A 354 -0.65 9.03 8.83
C ALA A 354 -1.69 8.11 8.18
N VAL A 355 -2.86 8.67 7.89
CA VAL A 355 -3.95 8.00 7.18
C VAL A 355 -4.61 8.99 6.22
N GLY A 356 -5.04 8.51 5.06
CA GLY A 356 -5.71 9.38 4.11
C GLY A 356 -6.45 8.60 3.04
N PHE A 357 -7.13 9.34 2.18
CA PHE A 357 -7.85 8.77 1.06
C PHE A 357 -7.89 9.70 -0.14
N SER A 358 -8.07 9.10 -1.31
CA SER A 358 -8.28 9.79 -2.58
C SER A 358 -9.63 9.44 -3.18
N LEU A 359 -10.26 10.42 -3.81
CA LEU A 359 -11.48 10.32 -4.62
C LEU A 359 -11.08 10.43 -6.10
N TRP A 360 -11.57 9.52 -6.95
CA TRP A 360 -11.38 9.59 -8.41
C TRP A 360 -12.52 10.35 -9.06
N ILE A 361 -12.29 11.61 -9.33
CA ILE A 361 -13.31 12.57 -9.77
C ILE A 361 -13.93 12.19 -11.12
N ASP A 362 -13.12 11.73 -12.05
CA ASP A 362 -13.57 11.23 -13.36
C ASP A 362 -14.58 10.08 -13.25
N ARG A 363 -14.39 9.18 -12.28
CA ARG A 363 -15.29 8.05 -12.03
C ARG A 363 -16.56 8.48 -11.31
N ILE A 364 -16.46 9.42 -10.38
CA ILE A 364 -17.60 9.99 -9.67
C ILE A 364 -18.50 10.73 -10.67
N GLU A 365 -17.91 11.53 -11.56
CA GLU A 365 -18.64 12.22 -12.62
C GLU A 365 -19.34 11.23 -13.57
N ALA A 366 -18.66 10.17 -13.97
CA ALA A 366 -19.26 9.11 -14.78
C ALA A 366 -20.46 8.44 -14.08
N ALA A 367 -20.35 8.18 -12.75
CA ALA A 367 -21.43 7.60 -11.96
C ALA A 367 -22.63 8.56 -11.84
N ARG A 368 -22.42 9.88 -11.66
CA ARG A 368 -23.48 10.90 -11.68
C ARG A 368 -24.21 10.92 -13.02
N ASN A 369 -23.45 11.01 -14.10
CA ASN A 369 -23.99 11.06 -15.46
C ASN A 369 -24.75 9.79 -15.86
N ALA A 370 -24.36 8.61 -15.37
CA ALA A 370 -25.07 7.36 -15.60
C ALA A 370 -26.45 7.37 -14.89
N LYS A 371 -26.47 7.87 -13.65
CA LYS A 371 -27.70 7.99 -12.87
C LYS A 371 -28.70 8.97 -13.49
N GLU A 372 -28.24 10.13 -13.96
CA GLU A 372 -29.10 11.14 -14.63
C GLU A 372 -29.70 10.58 -15.93
N ARG A 373 -29.02 9.69 -16.61
CA ARG A 373 -29.52 9.00 -17.82
C ARG A 373 -30.43 7.81 -17.52
N GLY A 374 -30.66 7.47 -16.26
CA GLY A 374 -31.53 6.37 -15.84
C GLY A 374 -30.95 4.97 -16.10
N GLN A 375 -29.64 4.85 -16.15
CA GLN A 375 -28.89 3.60 -16.35
C GLN A 375 -28.37 3.04 -15.01
#